data_3871d4f719197b730346bc74da34a1cc
#
_entry.id   3871d4f719197b730346bc74da34a1cc
#
_cell.length_a   1.000
_cell.length_b   1.000
_cell.length_c   1.000
_cell.angle_alpha   90.00
_cell.angle_beta   90.00
_cell.angle_gamma   90.00
#
_symmetry.space_group_name_H-M   'P 1'
#
loop_
_entity.id
_entity.type
_entity.pdbx_description
1 polymer ?
#
loop_
_entity_poly.entity_id
_entity_poly.type
_entity_poly.pdbx_seq_one_letter_code
_entity_poly.pdbx_strand_id
1 'polypeptide(L)'
;MPRMPSPVKVPELSQTDQDRIAQAGIDLAMGNRCGSYLQMDQDIVQAECSQQGIEVLSFKKAMEKYDGMKEYTWQAVSPEKDDITKYVAAQKEPKGYVIIAHKGSNNILPIQACLYLGREQIQHVHNIIVAEEGAELHIISGCTSGAHVGKGGAHYGISEFFVKKDAKISFTMIHNWSVNIEVYPRSASIVDDNGVFLSNYVCMQPVKKIQMYPTATLRGTNTVARFSSVVISTPGSYMDLGSRAILEGKGASAELITRAITKGGTIISRGHINGKTAGTRGHLECKGLILNDGIIYAIPEIEGSVVGTELSHEAAVGKLARDEIEYLMSRGLDEDEATATIIRGFLDVKIAGLPEALQRQIDASIDVAEKAGF
;
A
#
# COMPACT_ATOMS: atom_id res chain seq x y z
N MET A 1 -18.09 -22.74 -14.96
CA MET A 1 -17.35 -22.56 -13.70
C MET A 1 -16.01 -21.93 -14.04
N PRO A 2 -15.59 -20.81 -13.45
CA PRO A 2 -14.26 -20.29 -13.64
C PRO A 2 -13.25 -21.36 -13.17
N ARG A 3 -12.17 -21.55 -13.94
CA ARG A 3 -11.09 -22.45 -13.53
C ARG A 3 -10.47 -21.89 -12.26
N MET A 4 -10.35 -22.71 -11.23
CA MET A 4 -9.58 -22.31 -10.03
C MET A 4 -8.12 -22.06 -10.44
N PRO A 5 -7.48 -21.00 -9.92
CA PRO A 5 -6.06 -20.76 -10.19
C PRO A 5 -5.23 -21.96 -9.74
N SER A 6 -4.15 -22.25 -10.46
CA SER A 6 -3.24 -23.34 -10.10
C SER A 6 -2.57 -23.08 -8.74
N PRO A 7 -2.23 -24.13 -7.96
CA PRO A 7 -1.42 -23.96 -6.77
C PRO A 7 -0.13 -23.22 -7.11
N VAL A 8 0.26 -22.26 -6.27
CA VAL A 8 1.57 -21.62 -6.40
C VAL A 8 2.63 -22.71 -6.24
N LYS A 9 3.39 -23.02 -7.29
CA LYS A 9 4.58 -23.87 -7.19
C LYS A 9 5.68 -23.06 -6.52
N VAL A 10 5.60 -22.95 -5.20
CA VAL A 10 6.63 -22.28 -4.41
C VAL A 10 7.83 -23.21 -4.32
N PRO A 11 9.08 -22.76 -4.56
CA PRO A 11 10.27 -23.48 -4.14
C PRO A 11 10.14 -23.84 -2.67
N GLU A 12 10.82 -24.90 -2.19
CA GLU A 12 10.75 -25.31 -0.78
C GLU A 12 11.09 -24.15 0.16
N LEU A 13 10.04 -23.45 0.61
CA LEU A 13 10.12 -22.39 1.61
C LEU A 13 10.02 -23.03 3.00
N SER A 14 10.81 -22.52 3.94
CA SER A 14 10.65 -22.88 5.34
C SER A 14 9.25 -22.51 5.84
N GLN A 15 8.75 -23.17 6.88
CA GLN A 15 7.46 -22.82 7.48
C GLN A 15 7.46 -21.33 7.91
N THR A 16 8.56 -20.86 8.48
CA THR A 16 8.73 -19.45 8.88
C THR A 16 8.55 -18.49 7.71
N ASP A 17 9.09 -18.81 6.54
CA ASP A 17 8.94 -17.96 5.35
C ASP A 17 7.51 -17.99 4.80
N GLN A 18 6.84 -19.15 4.85
CA GLN A 18 5.43 -19.27 4.49
C GLN A 18 4.53 -18.43 5.42
N ASP A 19 4.80 -18.48 6.72
CA ASP A 19 4.08 -17.67 7.73
C ASP A 19 4.28 -16.17 7.49
N ARG A 20 5.49 -15.74 7.13
CA ARG A 20 5.78 -14.34 6.80
C ARG A 20 5.05 -13.88 5.53
N ILE A 21 4.96 -14.73 4.51
CA ILE A 21 4.19 -14.47 3.29
C ILE A 21 2.69 -14.35 3.64
N ALA A 22 2.18 -15.25 4.49
CA ALA A 22 0.79 -15.18 4.95
C ALA A 22 0.51 -13.90 5.75
N GLN A 23 1.42 -13.47 6.63
CA GLN A 23 1.33 -12.20 7.35
C GLN A 23 1.39 -10.97 6.43
N ALA A 24 1.96 -11.09 5.23
CA ALA A 24 1.91 -10.07 4.19
C ALA A 24 0.59 -10.13 3.36
N GLY A 25 -0.42 -10.85 3.81
CA GLY A 25 -1.73 -10.92 3.17
C GLY A 25 -1.83 -11.85 1.97
N ILE A 26 -0.84 -12.71 1.77
CA ILE A 26 -0.77 -13.62 0.62
C ILE A 26 -1.16 -15.04 1.06
N ASP A 27 -2.22 -15.54 0.44
CA ASP A 27 -2.66 -16.94 0.61
C ASP A 27 -1.94 -17.84 -0.40
N LEU A 28 -0.99 -18.65 0.07
CA LEU A 28 -0.29 -19.64 -0.74
C LEU A 28 -1.18 -20.88 -1.03
N ALA A 29 -2.13 -21.18 -0.14
CA ALA A 29 -3.18 -22.17 -0.39
C ALA A 29 -4.24 -21.58 -1.32
N MET A 30 -4.88 -22.40 -2.12
CA MET A 30 -5.85 -21.91 -3.11
C MET A 30 -7.22 -21.64 -2.49
N GLY A 31 -7.85 -20.49 -2.79
CA GLY A 31 -9.25 -20.28 -2.44
C GLY A 31 -9.75 -18.84 -2.51
N ASN A 32 -8.94 -17.85 -2.14
CA ASN A 32 -9.40 -16.48 -1.94
C ASN A 32 -8.81 -15.47 -2.95
N ARG A 33 -8.45 -15.91 -4.17
CA ARG A 33 -7.91 -15.05 -5.22
C ARG A 33 -8.33 -15.51 -6.62
N CYS A 34 -8.38 -14.56 -7.56
CA CYS A 34 -8.64 -14.87 -8.98
C CYS A 34 -7.36 -14.88 -9.84
N GLY A 35 -6.26 -14.31 -9.33
CA GLY A 35 -4.98 -14.26 -10.03
C GLY A 35 -3.81 -14.17 -9.06
N SER A 36 -2.62 -14.50 -9.54
CA SER A 36 -1.40 -14.51 -8.74
C SER A 36 -0.21 -13.97 -9.53
N TYR A 37 0.60 -13.19 -8.83
CA TYR A 37 1.97 -12.90 -9.21
C TYR A 37 2.87 -13.23 -8.03
N LEU A 38 3.93 -13.99 -8.27
CA LEU A 38 4.96 -14.27 -7.27
C LEU A 38 6.33 -14.02 -7.88
N GLN A 39 7.07 -13.12 -7.27
CA GLN A 39 8.48 -12.88 -7.56
C GLN A 39 9.30 -13.16 -6.31
N MET A 40 10.33 -13.99 -6.44
CA MET A 40 11.31 -14.30 -5.41
C MET A 40 12.65 -13.74 -5.84
N ASP A 41 13.18 -12.78 -5.09
CA ASP A 41 14.34 -11.99 -5.51
C ASP A 41 14.11 -11.36 -6.90
N GLN A 42 14.85 -11.79 -7.92
CA GLN A 42 14.68 -11.35 -9.31
C GLN A 42 13.93 -12.39 -10.17
N ASP A 43 13.56 -13.54 -9.62
CA ASP A 43 12.94 -14.62 -10.37
C ASP A 43 11.41 -14.56 -10.28
N ILE A 44 10.74 -14.59 -11.43
CA ILE A 44 9.29 -14.64 -11.52
C ILE A 44 8.85 -16.10 -11.47
N VAL A 45 8.26 -16.50 -10.34
CA VAL A 45 7.81 -17.87 -10.09
C VAL A 45 6.45 -18.12 -10.70
N GLN A 46 5.55 -17.14 -10.63
CA GLN A 46 4.18 -17.25 -11.13
C GLN A 46 3.65 -15.90 -11.62
N ALA A 47 2.92 -15.91 -12.73
CA ALA A 47 2.13 -14.80 -13.23
C ALA A 47 0.94 -15.37 -14.02
N GLU A 48 -0.24 -15.40 -13.41
CA GLU A 48 -1.46 -15.97 -14.03
C GLU A 48 -2.73 -15.36 -13.43
N CYS A 49 -3.81 -15.36 -14.21
CA CYS A 49 -5.14 -15.00 -13.77
C CYS A 49 -6.17 -15.94 -14.41
N SER A 50 -7.13 -16.41 -13.62
CA SER A 50 -8.24 -17.24 -14.09
C SER A 50 -9.51 -16.44 -14.38
N GLN A 51 -9.56 -15.17 -14.00
CA GLN A 51 -10.70 -14.29 -14.21
C GLN A 51 -10.73 -13.82 -15.67
N GLN A 52 -11.87 -14.01 -16.32
CA GLN A 52 -12.06 -13.54 -17.70
C GLN A 52 -11.98 -11.99 -17.74
N GLY A 53 -11.31 -11.46 -18.75
CA GLY A 53 -11.14 -10.03 -18.94
C GLY A 53 -10.07 -9.38 -18.05
N ILE A 54 -9.34 -10.18 -17.25
CA ILE A 54 -8.22 -9.70 -16.45
C ILE A 54 -6.97 -10.50 -16.75
N GLU A 55 -5.86 -9.82 -16.91
CA GLU A 55 -4.56 -10.43 -17.18
C GLU A 55 -3.54 -10.08 -16.12
N VAL A 56 -2.75 -11.06 -15.72
CA VAL A 56 -1.56 -10.89 -14.87
C VAL A 56 -0.36 -11.44 -15.63
N LEU A 57 0.55 -10.56 -15.98
CA LEU A 57 1.71 -10.86 -16.81
C LEU A 57 2.99 -10.41 -16.11
N SER A 58 4.12 -11.06 -16.42
CA SER A 58 5.41 -10.44 -16.11
C SER A 58 5.61 -9.20 -17.00
N PHE A 59 6.38 -8.23 -16.52
CA PHE A 59 6.67 -7.02 -17.27
C PHE A 59 7.17 -7.33 -18.71
N LYS A 60 8.13 -8.25 -18.83
CA LYS A 60 8.66 -8.68 -20.14
C LYS A 60 7.57 -9.23 -21.07
N LYS A 61 6.73 -10.15 -20.58
CA LYS A 61 5.65 -10.74 -21.39
C LYS A 61 4.62 -9.71 -21.82
N ALA A 62 4.31 -8.72 -20.97
CA ALA A 62 3.39 -7.66 -21.32
C ALA A 62 3.95 -6.76 -22.44
N MET A 63 5.23 -6.41 -22.37
CA MET A 63 5.92 -5.63 -23.40
C MET A 63 6.02 -6.35 -24.74
N GLU A 64 6.14 -7.68 -24.71
CA GLU A 64 6.15 -8.52 -25.92
C GLU A 64 4.74 -8.69 -26.52
N LYS A 65 3.70 -8.73 -25.67
CA LYS A 65 2.31 -8.97 -26.08
C LYS A 65 1.60 -7.72 -26.59
N TYR A 66 1.92 -6.56 -26.02
CA TYR A 66 1.20 -5.31 -26.25
C TYR A 66 2.15 -4.18 -26.66
N ASP A 67 2.13 -3.78 -27.92
CA ASP A 67 2.93 -2.66 -28.44
C ASP A 67 2.63 -1.34 -27.69
N GLY A 68 1.37 -1.15 -27.26
CA GLY A 68 0.92 0.02 -26.51
C GLY A 68 1.39 0.10 -25.05
N MET A 69 2.05 -0.93 -24.50
CA MET A 69 2.54 -0.88 -23.10
C MET A 69 3.57 0.22 -22.86
N LYS A 70 4.26 0.68 -23.88
CA LYS A 70 5.19 1.81 -23.79
C LYS A 70 4.49 3.11 -23.40
N GLU A 71 3.21 3.26 -23.73
CA GLU A 71 2.38 4.43 -23.37
C GLU A 71 2.00 4.46 -21.89
N TYR A 72 2.24 3.38 -21.16
CA TYR A 72 2.02 3.27 -19.71
C TYR A 72 3.32 3.19 -18.91
N THR A 73 4.46 3.03 -19.58
CA THR A 73 5.75 2.85 -18.92
C THR A 73 6.39 4.18 -18.61
N TRP A 74 6.66 4.48 -17.34
CA TRP A 74 7.22 5.74 -16.85
C TRP A 74 6.37 6.98 -17.21
N GLN A 75 5.04 6.83 -17.21
CA GLN A 75 4.12 7.93 -17.52
C GLN A 75 3.53 8.58 -16.26
N ALA A 76 3.31 7.82 -15.21
CA ALA A 76 2.84 8.36 -13.95
C ALA A 76 4.01 8.67 -13.00
N VAL A 77 5.08 7.88 -13.04
CA VAL A 77 6.32 8.08 -12.28
C VAL A 77 7.44 8.48 -13.24
N SER A 78 8.07 9.64 -13.02
CA SER A 78 9.23 10.03 -13.85
C SER A 78 10.44 9.14 -13.55
N PRO A 79 11.14 8.61 -14.58
CA PRO A 79 12.37 7.85 -14.39
C PRO A 79 13.51 8.70 -13.80
N GLU A 80 13.43 10.02 -13.94
CA GLU A 80 14.41 10.99 -13.43
C GLU A 80 14.03 11.61 -12.07
N LYS A 81 12.98 11.07 -11.40
CA LYS A 81 12.46 11.64 -10.16
C LYS A 81 13.50 11.69 -9.03
N ASP A 82 14.24 10.62 -8.85
CA ASP A 82 15.27 10.46 -7.84
C ASP A 82 16.22 9.29 -8.16
N ASP A 83 17.20 9.02 -7.30
CA ASP A 83 18.18 7.96 -7.52
C ASP A 83 17.56 6.56 -7.57
N ILE A 84 16.45 6.34 -6.88
CA ILE A 84 15.74 5.04 -6.91
C ILE A 84 15.11 4.81 -8.28
N THR A 85 14.40 5.81 -8.82
CA THR A 85 13.77 5.70 -10.14
C THR A 85 14.81 5.57 -11.24
N LYS A 86 15.91 6.34 -11.17
CA LYS A 86 17.05 6.22 -12.10
C LYS A 86 17.68 4.83 -12.07
N TYR A 87 17.89 4.29 -10.85
CA TYR A 87 18.43 2.93 -10.70
C TYR A 87 17.54 1.89 -11.37
N VAL A 88 16.22 1.93 -11.12
CA VAL A 88 15.29 0.95 -11.72
C VAL A 88 15.17 1.15 -13.23
N ALA A 89 15.14 2.38 -13.72
CA ALA A 89 15.08 2.69 -15.15
C ALA A 89 16.32 2.23 -15.92
N ALA A 90 17.48 2.21 -15.28
CA ALA A 90 18.75 1.77 -15.89
C ALA A 90 18.88 0.24 -16.00
N GLN A 91 17.96 -0.53 -15.43
CA GLN A 91 18.03 -1.99 -15.48
C GLN A 91 17.74 -2.51 -16.89
N LYS A 92 18.63 -3.38 -17.41
CA LYS A 92 18.50 -3.96 -18.75
C LYS A 92 17.30 -4.89 -18.88
N GLU A 93 16.95 -5.59 -17.80
CA GLU A 93 15.82 -6.50 -17.71
C GLU A 93 14.85 -6.03 -16.62
N PRO A 94 13.88 -5.18 -16.96
CA PRO A 94 12.88 -4.77 -16.00
C PRO A 94 12.12 -5.97 -15.42
N LYS A 95 12.04 -6.05 -14.11
CA LYS A 95 11.25 -7.05 -13.37
C LYS A 95 9.96 -6.40 -12.87
N GLY A 96 9.03 -7.21 -12.42
CA GLY A 96 7.73 -6.75 -11.94
C GLY A 96 6.58 -7.32 -12.77
N TYR A 97 5.40 -6.80 -12.52
CA TYR A 97 4.18 -7.28 -13.16
C TYR A 97 3.42 -6.19 -13.91
N VAL A 98 2.61 -6.64 -14.86
CA VAL A 98 1.58 -5.85 -15.51
C VAL A 98 0.24 -6.52 -15.26
N ILE A 99 -0.71 -5.76 -14.72
CA ILE A 99 -2.08 -6.19 -14.51
C ILE A 99 -2.98 -5.32 -15.38
N ILE A 100 -3.78 -5.96 -16.24
CA ILE A 100 -4.73 -5.27 -17.11
C ILE A 100 -6.12 -5.82 -16.83
N ALA A 101 -7.03 -4.95 -16.40
CA ALA A 101 -8.46 -5.22 -16.37
C ALA A 101 -9.09 -4.60 -17.61
N HIS A 102 -9.51 -5.43 -18.56
CA HIS A 102 -10.10 -4.99 -19.81
C HIS A 102 -11.49 -4.37 -19.61
N LYS A 103 -11.94 -3.60 -20.57
CA LYS A 103 -13.17 -2.82 -20.52
C LYS A 103 -14.35 -3.60 -19.91
N GLY A 104 -14.95 -3.03 -18.86
CA GLY A 104 -16.10 -3.58 -18.15
C GLY A 104 -15.86 -4.87 -17.38
N SER A 105 -14.61 -5.32 -17.26
CA SER A 105 -14.27 -6.49 -16.43
C SER A 105 -14.25 -6.14 -14.95
N ASN A 106 -14.52 -7.14 -14.10
CA ASN A 106 -14.39 -7.01 -12.65
C ASN A 106 -13.84 -8.28 -12.02
N ASN A 107 -13.24 -8.16 -10.84
CA ASN A 107 -12.89 -9.27 -10.00
C ASN A 107 -13.55 -9.16 -8.61
N ILE A 108 -14.28 -10.22 -8.24
CA ILE A 108 -14.85 -10.35 -6.88
C ILE A 108 -13.77 -10.74 -5.89
N LEU A 109 -12.92 -11.72 -6.30
CA LEU A 109 -11.76 -12.13 -5.51
C LEU A 109 -10.53 -11.31 -5.94
N PRO A 110 -9.67 -10.89 -5.03
CA PRO A 110 -8.50 -10.07 -5.36
C PRO A 110 -7.46 -10.83 -6.20
N ILE A 111 -6.66 -10.09 -6.95
CA ILE A 111 -5.37 -10.55 -7.43
C ILE A 111 -4.38 -10.41 -6.28
N GLN A 112 -3.57 -11.43 -6.03
CA GLN A 112 -2.51 -11.39 -5.04
C GLN A 112 -1.14 -11.32 -5.73
N ALA A 113 -0.40 -10.25 -5.43
CA ALA A 113 0.98 -10.06 -5.88
C ALA A 113 1.92 -10.19 -4.69
N CYS A 114 2.85 -11.13 -4.73
CA CYS A 114 3.85 -11.35 -3.69
C CYS A 114 5.25 -10.98 -4.19
N LEU A 115 5.90 -10.10 -3.47
CA LEU A 115 7.30 -9.71 -3.69
C LEU A 115 8.13 -10.18 -2.48
N TYR A 116 8.88 -11.27 -2.68
CA TYR A 116 9.67 -11.91 -1.63
C TYR A 116 11.16 -11.67 -1.85
N LEU A 117 11.84 -11.06 -0.87
CA LEU A 117 13.29 -10.86 -0.86
C LEU A 117 13.94 -11.96 -0.02
N GLY A 118 14.52 -12.96 -0.67
CA GLY A 118 15.05 -14.16 -0.02
C GLY A 118 16.56 -14.14 0.23
N ARG A 119 17.33 -14.00 -0.83
CA ARG A 119 18.80 -14.16 -0.82
C ARG A 119 19.55 -12.95 -1.35
N GLU A 120 18.94 -12.17 -2.24
CA GLU A 120 19.57 -11.02 -2.86
C GLU A 120 19.60 -9.82 -1.91
N GLN A 121 20.56 -8.93 -2.11
CA GLN A 121 20.66 -7.70 -1.31
C GLN A 121 19.71 -6.62 -1.82
N ILE A 122 19.40 -6.60 -3.12
CA ILE A 122 18.54 -5.60 -3.74
C ILE A 122 17.52 -6.31 -4.64
N GLN A 123 16.25 -6.10 -4.35
CA GLN A 123 15.16 -6.44 -5.24
C GLN A 123 14.63 -5.14 -5.88
N HIS A 124 14.44 -5.15 -7.21
CA HIS A 124 13.82 -4.03 -7.90
C HIS A 124 12.67 -4.52 -8.77
N VAL A 125 11.62 -3.71 -8.85
CA VAL A 125 10.44 -4.01 -9.66
C VAL A 125 9.87 -2.75 -10.28
N HIS A 126 9.27 -2.89 -11.47
CA HIS A 126 8.44 -1.89 -12.11
C HIS A 126 7.10 -2.52 -12.46
N ASN A 127 6.06 -2.10 -11.77
CA ASN A 127 4.71 -2.63 -11.89
C ASN A 127 3.82 -1.62 -12.63
N ILE A 128 3.00 -2.11 -13.56
CA ILE A 128 2.02 -1.31 -14.29
C ILE A 128 0.65 -1.92 -14.10
N ILE A 129 -0.30 -1.12 -13.68
CA ILE A 129 -1.67 -1.55 -13.41
C ILE A 129 -2.62 -0.65 -14.21
N VAL A 130 -3.40 -1.27 -15.10
CA VAL A 130 -4.37 -0.58 -15.96
C VAL A 130 -5.75 -1.14 -15.71
N ALA A 131 -6.68 -0.29 -15.29
CA ALA A 131 -8.10 -0.58 -15.34
C ALA A 131 -8.70 0.21 -16.50
N GLU A 132 -9.11 -0.49 -17.55
CA GLU A 132 -9.75 0.11 -18.72
C GLU A 132 -11.16 0.62 -18.39
N GLU A 133 -11.79 1.31 -19.33
CA GLU A 133 -13.10 1.97 -19.14
C GLU A 133 -14.13 1.03 -18.48
N GLY A 134 -14.71 1.46 -17.37
CA GLY A 134 -15.72 0.72 -16.61
C GLY A 134 -15.22 -0.55 -15.92
N ALA A 135 -13.91 -0.81 -15.88
CA ALA A 135 -13.37 -1.98 -15.18
C ALA A 135 -13.25 -1.72 -13.67
N GLU A 136 -13.44 -2.78 -12.88
CA GLU A 136 -13.20 -2.77 -11.43
C GLU A 136 -12.14 -3.79 -11.06
N LEU A 137 -11.07 -3.35 -10.37
CA LEU A 137 -9.90 -4.16 -10.10
C LEU A 137 -9.52 -4.08 -8.62
N HIS A 138 -9.42 -5.25 -7.96
CA HIS A 138 -8.97 -5.38 -6.58
C HIS A 138 -7.64 -6.13 -6.53
N ILE A 139 -6.63 -5.55 -5.90
CA ILE A 139 -5.28 -6.10 -5.80
C ILE A 139 -4.81 -6.05 -4.34
N ILE A 140 -4.21 -7.14 -3.88
CA ILE A 140 -3.44 -7.21 -2.64
C ILE A 140 -1.97 -7.46 -3.02
N SER A 141 -1.09 -6.56 -2.64
CA SER A 141 0.35 -6.68 -2.83
C SER A 141 1.03 -6.92 -1.49
N GLY A 142 1.53 -8.14 -1.28
CA GLY A 142 2.29 -8.52 -0.10
C GLY A 142 3.79 -8.47 -0.38
N CYS A 143 4.51 -7.66 0.38
CA CYS A 143 5.97 -7.56 0.25
C CYS A 143 6.61 -8.02 1.55
N THR A 144 7.53 -8.98 1.46
CA THR A 144 8.18 -9.57 2.64
C THR A 144 9.61 -9.99 2.35
N SER A 145 10.36 -10.25 3.41
CA SER A 145 11.72 -10.80 3.34
C SER A 145 11.83 -12.11 4.09
N GLY A 146 12.72 -13.00 3.62
CA GLY A 146 13.01 -14.24 4.29
C GLY A 146 13.65 -14.06 5.67
N ALA A 147 13.52 -15.07 6.52
CA ALA A 147 14.11 -15.08 7.86
C ALA A 147 15.66 -15.00 7.85
N HIS A 148 16.29 -15.38 6.74
CA HIS A 148 17.75 -15.47 6.60
C HIS A 148 18.42 -14.24 5.96
N VAL A 149 17.68 -13.15 5.69
CA VAL A 149 18.25 -11.89 5.18
C VAL A 149 18.98 -11.15 6.31
N GLY A 150 19.99 -11.80 6.90
CA GLY A 150 20.68 -11.31 8.09
C GLY A 150 21.64 -10.12 7.86
N LYS A 151 22.06 -9.86 6.62
CA LYS A 151 23.05 -8.81 6.30
C LYS A 151 22.44 -7.49 5.81
N GLY A 152 21.13 -7.39 5.79
CA GLY A 152 20.41 -6.24 5.24
C GLY A 152 20.12 -6.38 3.75
N GLY A 153 19.21 -5.55 3.26
CA GLY A 153 18.79 -5.53 1.86
C GLY A 153 17.93 -4.31 1.57
N ALA A 154 17.62 -4.13 0.29
CA ALA A 154 16.76 -3.05 -0.16
C ALA A 154 15.70 -3.54 -1.16
N HIS A 155 14.52 -2.94 -1.09
CA HIS A 155 13.45 -3.12 -2.07
C HIS A 155 13.15 -1.78 -2.74
N TYR A 156 13.33 -1.73 -4.07
CA TYR A 156 13.01 -0.59 -4.92
C TYR A 156 11.78 -0.92 -5.75
N GLY A 157 10.61 -0.39 -5.37
CA GLY A 157 9.35 -0.71 -6.01
C GLY A 157 8.78 0.48 -6.77
N ILE A 158 8.74 0.40 -8.11
CA ILE A 158 8.02 1.37 -8.93
C ILE A 158 6.64 0.81 -9.24
N SER A 159 5.58 1.60 -9.05
CA SER A 159 4.21 1.18 -9.38
C SER A 159 3.43 2.32 -10.03
N GLU A 160 2.94 2.08 -11.23
CA GLU A 160 2.15 3.05 -12.00
C GLU A 160 0.72 2.53 -12.18
N PHE A 161 -0.27 3.35 -11.84
CA PHE A 161 -1.67 3.00 -11.91
C PHE A 161 -2.39 3.92 -12.90
N PHE A 162 -3.17 3.31 -13.78
CA PHE A 162 -3.97 4.01 -14.78
C PHE A 162 -5.44 3.62 -14.60
N VAL A 163 -6.21 4.52 -14.03
CA VAL A 163 -7.66 4.36 -13.81
C VAL A 163 -8.37 5.09 -14.93
N LYS A 164 -8.85 4.36 -15.93
CA LYS A 164 -9.54 4.94 -17.06
C LYS A 164 -10.95 5.37 -16.66
N LYS A 165 -11.66 6.01 -17.61
CA LYS A 165 -13.01 6.53 -17.40
C LYS A 165 -13.93 5.47 -16.78
N ASP A 166 -14.71 5.87 -15.76
CA ASP A 166 -15.67 5.03 -15.04
C ASP A 166 -15.05 3.76 -14.39
N ALA A 167 -13.71 3.66 -14.33
CA ALA A 167 -13.03 2.51 -13.75
C ALA A 167 -12.71 2.70 -12.26
N LYS A 168 -12.45 1.59 -11.58
CA LYS A 168 -12.07 1.58 -10.17
C LYS A 168 -10.89 0.64 -9.91
N ILE A 169 -9.90 1.13 -9.20
CA ILE A 169 -8.80 0.31 -8.65
C ILE A 169 -8.82 0.41 -7.12
N SER A 170 -8.83 -0.75 -6.46
CA SER A 170 -8.52 -0.88 -5.03
C SER A 170 -7.22 -1.66 -4.89
N PHE A 171 -6.21 -0.98 -4.36
CA PHE A 171 -4.86 -1.52 -4.17
C PHE A 171 -4.51 -1.51 -2.69
N THR A 172 -4.23 -2.67 -2.14
CA THR A 172 -3.78 -2.82 -0.75
C THR A 172 -2.36 -3.36 -0.73
N MET A 173 -1.43 -2.60 -0.16
CA MET A 173 -0.04 -2.99 0.01
C MET A 173 0.24 -3.30 1.48
N ILE A 174 0.74 -4.51 1.74
CA ILE A 174 1.11 -4.96 3.08
C ILE A 174 2.61 -5.25 3.10
N HIS A 175 3.33 -4.54 3.95
CA HIS A 175 4.76 -4.71 4.16
C HIS A 175 5.01 -5.50 5.45
N ASN A 176 5.69 -6.64 5.30
CA ASN A 176 6.17 -7.50 6.39
C ASN A 176 7.67 -7.77 6.22
N TRP A 177 8.45 -6.71 6.33
CA TRP A 177 9.90 -6.76 6.16
C TRP A 177 10.63 -7.26 7.42
N SER A 178 11.94 -7.19 7.43
CA SER A 178 12.79 -7.44 8.58
C SER A 178 13.49 -6.16 9.01
N VAL A 179 13.97 -6.12 10.26
CA VAL A 179 14.66 -4.96 10.88
C VAL A 179 15.86 -4.41 10.11
N ASN A 180 16.41 -5.19 9.17
CA ASN A 180 17.59 -4.81 8.38
C ASN A 180 17.27 -4.40 6.95
N ILE A 181 15.97 -4.32 6.56
CA ILE A 181 15.56 -4.03 5.19
C ILE A 181 15.22 -2.54 5.02
N GLU A 182 15.69 -1.97 3.92
CA GLU A 182 15.34 -0.61 3.48
C GLU A 182 14.36 -0.69 2.29
N VAL A 183 13.31 0.13 2.31
CA VAL A 183 12.19 0.01 1.39
C VAL A 183 11.88 1.37 0.77
N TYR A 184 11.90 1.44 -0.56
CA TYR A 184 11.75 2.67 -1.30
C TYR A 184 10.70 2.56 -2.41
N PRO A 185 9.40 2.53 -2.09
CA PRO A 185 8.33 2.54 -3.08
C PRO A 185 8.24 3.92 -3.75
N ARG A 186 8.05 3.91 -5.07
CA ARG A 186 7.73 5.09 -5.87
C ARG A 186 6.48 4.78 -6.68
N SER A 187 5.37 5.30 -6.24
CA SER A 187 4.08 5.00 -6.86
C SER A 187 3.39 6.27 -7.32
N ALA A 188 2.69 6.17 -8.45
CA ALA A 188 1.79 7.22 -8.88
C ALA A 188 0.58 6.66 -9.63
N SER A 189 -0.54 7.38 -9.56
CA SER A 189 -1.76 7.07 -10.28
C SER A 189 -2.23 8.25 -11.12
N ILE A 190 -2.80 7.94 -12.29
CA ILE A 190 -3.52 8.87 -13.15
C ILE A 190 -4.96 8.41 -13.20
N VAL A 191 -5.90 9.30 -12.84
CA VAL A 191 -7.32 8.98 -12.72
C VAL A 191 -8.12 9.81 -13.70
N ASP A 192 -8.79 9.15 -14.63
CA ASP A 192 -9.64 9.74 -15.66
C ASP A 192 -11.09 9.91 -15.17
N ASP A 193 -11.96 10.50 -15.99
CA ASP A 193 -13.35 10.86 -15.64
C ASP A 193 -14.10 9.76 -14.87
N ASN A 194 -14.74 10.16 -13.76
CA ASN A 194 -15.48 9.30 -12.82
C ASN A 194 -14.64 8.13 -12.25
N GLY A 195 -13.34 8.12 -12.48
CA GLY A 195 -12.45 7.07 -11.98
C GLY A 195 -12.28 7.12 -10.47
N VAL A 196 -12.09 5.94 -9.85
CA VAL A 196 -11.91 5.78 -8.38
C VAL A 196 -10.62 5.03 -8.10
N PHE A 197 -9.73 5.64 -7.32
CA PHE A 197 -8.49 5.03 -6.86
C PHE A 197 -8.44 4.93 -5.34
N LEU A 198 -8.47 3.71 -4.81
CA LEU A 198 -8.36 3.42 -3.38
C LEU A 198 -7.02 2.75 -3.11
N SER A 199 -6.18 3.37 -2.30
CA SER A 199 -4.85 2.87 -1.94
C SER A 199 -4.75 2.69 -0.43
N ASN A 200 -4.55 1.45 0.01
CA ASN A 200 -4.37 1.11 1.42
C ASN A 200 -2.94 0.65 1.65
N TYR A 201 -2.33 1.13 2.70
CA TYR A 201 -0.98 0.76 3.10
C TYR A 201 -0.93 0.29 4.55
N VAL A 202 -0.33 -0.87 4.77
CA VAL A 202 -0.18 -1.48 6.10
C VAL A 202 1.27 -1.88 6.33
N CYS A 203 1.89 -1.38 7.40
CA CYS A 203 3.21 -1.79 7.86
C CYS A 203 3.25 -1.78 9.38
N MET A 204 3.03 -2.94 9.99
CA MET A 204 2.99 -3.10 11.46
C MET A 204 4.16 -3.91 11.99
N GLN A 205 4.98 -4.48 11.10
CA GLN A 205 6.16 -5.24 11.47
C GLN A 205 7.44 -4.39 11.38
N PRO A 206 8.49 -4.75 12.14
CA PRO A 206 9.74 -4.01 12.13
C PRO A 206 10.35 -3.90 10.73
N VAL A 207 10.92 -2.72 10.44
CA VAL A 207 11.66 -2.43 9.22
C VAL A 207 12.76 -1.42 9.54
N LYS A 208 13.90 -1.48 8.86
CA LYS A 208 14.98 -0.51 9.08
C LYS A 208 14.60 0.88 8.62
N LYS A 209 14.16 0.98 7.35
CA LYS A 209 13.80 2.25 6.73
C LYS A 209 12.70 2.08 5.70
N ILE A 210 11.74 2.99 5.71
CA ILE A 210 10.79 3.17 4.63
C ILE A 210 10.82 4.62 4.18
N GLN A 211 10.86 4.85 2.88
CA GLN A 211 10.67 6.17 2.31
C GLN A 211 9.73 6.09 1.11
N MET A 212 8.50 6.61 1.26
CA MET A 212 7.48 6.56 0.23
C MET A 212 6.57 7.79 0.24
N TYR A 213 6.18 8.21 -0.97
CA TYR A 213 5.25 9.32 -1.15
C TYR A 213 4.43 9.14 -2.43
N PRO A 214 3.46 8.17 -2.44
CA PRO A 214 2.59 7.92 -3.57
C PRO A 214 1.80 9.18 -3.94
N THR A 215 1.61 9.40 -5.23
CA THR A 215 0.91 10.57 -5.77
C THR A 215 -0.25 10.15 -6.65
N ALA A 216 -1.46 10.68 -6.41
CA ALA A 216 -2.59 10.54 -7.31
C ALA A 216 -2.85 11.86 -8.05
N THR A 217 -2.86 11.83 -9.38
CA THR A 217 -3.28 12.93 -10.23
C THR A 217 -4.70 12.67 -10.73
N LEU A 218 -5.66 13.44 -10.21
CA LEU A 218 -7.07 13.35 -10.51
C LEU A 218 -7.38 14.34 -11.64
N ARG A 219 -7.08 13.93 -12.88
CA ARG A 219 -7.19 14.81 -14.04
C ARG A 219 -8.61 14.87 -14.64
N GLY A 220 -9.37 13.78 -14.44
CA GLY A 220 -10.74 13.69 -14.95
C GLY A 220 -11.76 14.38 -14.04
N THR A 221 -12.99 14.58 -14.55
CA THR A 221 -14.12 15.11 -13.78
C THR A 221 -14.66 14.07 -12.81
N ASN A 222 -15.15 14.52 -11.62
CA ASN A 222 -15.76 13.66 -10.58
C ASN A 222 -14.88 12.48 -10.14
N THR A 223 -13.58 12.61 -10.20
CA THR A 223 -12.62 11.58 -9.79
C THR A 223 -12.50 11.51 -8.28
N VAL A 224 -12.18 10.31 -7.77
CA VAL A 224 -12.01 10.07 -6.34
C VAL A 224 -10.68 9.38 -6.09
N ALA A 225 -9.89 9.88 -5.13
CA ALA A 225 -8.76 9.15 -4.57
C ALA A 225 -8.87 9.06 -3.05
N ARG A 226 -8.60 7.88 -2.50
CA ARG A 226 -8.45 7.69 -1.07
C ARG A 226 -7.16 6.95 -0.76
N PHE A 227 -6.36 7.52 0.13
CA PHE A 227 -5.19 6.87 0.70
C PHE A 227 -5.45 6.62 2.19
N SER A 228 -5.27 5.38 2.62
CA SER A 228 -5.38 4.99 4.02
C SER A 228 -4.12 4.25 4.44
N SER A 229 -3.44 4.74 5.48
CA SER A 229 -2.19 4.17 5.96
C SER A 229 -2.27 3.82 7.43
N VAL A 230 -1.87 2.60 7.78
CA VAL A 230 -1.72 2.11 9.16
C VAL A 230 -0.28 1.65 9.34
N VAL A 231 0.47 2.32 10.22
CA VAL A 231 1.89 2.04 10.38
C VAL A 231 2.30 2.03 11.85
N ILE A 232 3.18 1.08 12.19
CA ILE A 232 3.79 0.97 13.51
C ILE A 232 5.31 0.98 13.35
N SER A 233 6.01 1.91 14.00
CA SER A 233 7.47 1.91 14.06
C SER A 233 7.96 1.32 15.39
N THR A 234 9.09 0.64 15.32
CA THR A 234 9.78 0.01 16.45
C THR A 234 11.15 0.66 16.67
N PRO A 235 11.84 0.42 17.81
CA PRO A 235 13.19 0.95 18.02
C PRO A 235 14.12 0.64 16.83
N GLY A 236 14.81 1.67 16.33
CA GLY A 236 15.69 1.59 15.17
C GLY A 236 15.00 1.75 13.81
N SER A 237 13.67 1.74 13.74
CA SER A 237 12.93 2.01 12.49
C SER A 237 12.90 3.51 12.18
N TYR A 238 13.08 3.85 10.90
CA TYR A 238 12.88 5.18 10.35
C TYR A 238 11.89 5.13 9.19
N MET A 239 10.72 5.73 9.36
CA MET A 239 9.64 5.73 8.40
C MET A 239 9.31 7.16 7.94
N ASP A 240 9.73 7.55 6.73
CA ASP A 240 9.33 8.79 6.07
C ASP A 240 8.28 8.43 5.00
N LEU A 241 7.03 8.61 5.33
CA LEU A 241 5.92 8.15 4.52
C LEU A 241 4.77 9.17 4.47
N GLY A 242 3.97 9.06 3.43
CA GLY A 242 2.80 9.90 3.26
C GLY A 242 2.13 9.66 1.93
N SER A 243 1.27 10.58 1.53
CA SER A 243 0.58 10.54 0.24
C SER A 243 0.28 11.93 -0.28
N ARG A 244 0.10 12.03 -1.60
CA ARG A 244 -0.19 13.28 -2.29
C ARG A 244 -1.36 13.11 -3.25
N ALA A 245 -2.27 14.09 -3.27
CA ALA A 245 -3.34 14.18 -4.25
C ALA A 245 -3.30 15.53 -4.98
N ILE A 246 -3.35 15.49 -6.32
CA ILE A 246 -3.42 16.65 -7.19
C ILE A 246 -4.80 16.66 -7.86
N LEU A 247 -5.65 17.63 -7.52
CA LEU A 247 -7.03 17.72 -7.96
C LEU A 247 -7.13 18.67 -9.15
N GLU A 248 -7.07 18.12 -10.37
CA GLU A 248 -7.09 18.88 -11.62
C GLU A 248 -8.47 18.93 -12.28
N GLY A 249 -9.26 17.85 -12.12
CA GLY A 249 -10.60 17.75 -12.71
C GLY A 249 -11.67 18.43 -11.86
N LYS A 250 -12.70 18.98 -12.50
CA LYS A 250 -13.85 19.52 -11.79
C LYS A 250 -14.58 18.43 -10.99
N GLY A 251 -14.91 18.72 -9.73
CA GLY A 251 -15.55 17.74 -8.84
C GLY A 251 -14.63 16.64 -8.34
N ALA A 252 -13.32 16.72 -8.62
CA ALA A 252 -12.35 15.78 -8.07
C ALA A 252 -12.29 15.89 -6.54
N SER A 253 -12.18 14.74 -5.87
CA SER A 253 -12.08 14.67 -4.40
C SER A 253 -11.01 13.71 -3.92
N ALA A 254 -10.34 14.06 -2.83
CA ALA A 254 -9.35 13.19 -2.21
C ALA A 254 -9.47 13.16 -0.69
N GLU A 255 -9.17 11.98 -0.13
CA GLU A 255 -9.07 11.75 1.30
C GLU A 255 -7.75 11.05 1.62
N LEU A 256 -6.93 11.67 2.48
CA LEU A 256 -5.64 11.13 2.90
C LEU A 256 -5.69 10.88 4.40
N ILE A 257 -5.68 9.61 4.83
CA ILE A 257 -5.80 9.21 6.23
C ILE A 257 -4.58 8.44 6.66
N THR A 258 -3.91 8.88 7.73
CA THR A 258 -2.79 8.16 8.33
C THR A 258 -3.04 7.91 9.81
N ARG A 259 -2.87 6.64 10.21
CA ARG A 259 -2.79 6.19 11.59
C ARG A 259 -1.37 5.71 11.85
N ALA A 260 -0.65 6.41 12.68
CA ALA A 260 0.75 6.13 12.98
C ALA A 260 0.93 5.83 14.46
N ILE A 261 1.59 4.72 14.79
CA ILE A 261 1.98 4.40 16.17
C ILE A 261 3.50 4.26 16.21
N THR A 262 4.14 4.86 17.19
CA THR A 262 5.56 4.60 17.45
C THR A 262 5.78 3.94 18.80
N LYS A 263 6.57 2.85 18.81
CA LYS A 263 7.03 2.12 20.00
C LYS A 263 8.52 2.42 20.31
N GLY A 264 9.10 3.49 19.74
CA GLY A 264 10.50 3.86 19.93
C GLY A 264 11.27 4.15 18.64
N GLY A 265 10.62 4.09 17.47
CA GLY A 265 11.18 4.52 16.18
C GLY A 265 10.79 5.94 15.83
N THR A 266 11.18 6.37 14.64
CA THR A 266 10.82 7.67 14.07
C THR A 266 9.87 7.53 12.91
N ILE A 267 8.76 8.26 12.94
CA ILE A 267 7.81 8.37 11.84
C ILE A 267 7.73 9.83 11.39
N ILE A 268 7.89 10.07 10.09
CA ILE A 268 7.53 11.33 9.43
C ILE A 268 6.28 11.04 8.62
N SER A 269 5.14 11.55 9.09
CA SER A 269 3.85 11.41 8.41
C SER A 269 3.58 12.63 7.57
N ARG A 270 3.61 12.47 6.24
CA ARG A 270 3.39 13.53 5.26
C ARG A 270 2.02 13.40 4.62
N GLY A 271 1.38 14.51 4.32
CA GLY A 271 0.19 14.54 3.50
C GLY A 271 0.14 15.82 2.68
N HIS A 272 -0.19 15.74 1.39
CA HIS A 272 -0.33 16.94 0.56
C HIS A 272 -1.57 16.85 -0.33
N ILE A 273 -2.43 17.85 -0.27
CA ILE A 273 -3.56 18.02 -1.18
C ILE A 273 -3.41 19.34 -1.92
N ASN A 274 -3.38 19.27 -3.25
CA ASN A 274 -3.34 20.45 -4.12
C ASN A 274 -4.62 20.54 -4.95
N GLY A 275 -5.49 21.50 -4.64
CA GLY A 275 -6.71 21.81 -5.38
C GLY A 275 -6.44 22.84 -6.46
N LYS A 276 -6.40 22.40 -7.73
CA LYS A 276 -6.10 23.25 -8.90
C LYS A 276 -7.34 23.75 -9.65
N THR A 277 -8.52 23.22 -9.33
CA THR A 277 -9.77 23.53 -10.03
C THR A 277 -10.89 23.82 -9.04
N ALA A 278 -11.74 24.77 -9.34
CA ALA A 278 -12.92 25.10 -8.54
C ALA A 278 -13.87 23.90 -8.42
N GLY A 279 -14.48 23.72 -7.23
CA GLY A 279 -15.37 22.60 -6.92
C GLY A 279 -14.64 21.30 -6.56
N THR A 280 -13.32 21.34 -6.34
CA THR A 280 -12.56 20.21 -5.81
C THR A 280 -12.62 20.20 -4.29
N ARG A 281 -12.55 18.98 -3.71
CA ARG A 281 -12.62 18.75 -2.26
C ARG A 281 -11.47 17.88 -1.79
N GLY A 282 -10.94 18.18 -0.61
CA GLY A 282 -9.88 17.39 -0.03
C GLY A 282 -9.92 17.38 1.48
N HIS A 283 -9.67 16.19 2.06
CA HIS A 283 -9.53 16.03 3.50
C HIS A 283 -8.24 15.27 3.81
N LEU A 284 -7.44 15.80 4.73
CA LEU A 284 -6.20 15.20 5.19
C LEU A 284 -6.28 14.97 6.69
N GLU A 285 -6.11 13.71 7.13
CA GLU A 285 -6.10 13.33 8.53
C GLU A 285 -4.80 12.62 8.89
N CYS A 286 -4.04 13.18 9.83
CA CYS A 286 -2.81 12.61 10.37
C CYS A 286 -2.96 12.41 11.87
N LYS A 287 -3.21 11.18 12.32
CA LYS A 287 -3.25 10.86 13.76
C LYS A 287 -2.07 9.99 14.13
N GLY A 288 -1.37 10.39 15.19
CA GLY A 288 -0.18 9.75 15.70
C GLY A 288 -0.26 9.45 17.18
N LEU A 289 0.06 8.20 17.56
CA LEU A 289 0.12 7.76 18.95
C LEU A 289 1.57 7.42 19.30
N ILE A 290 2.09 8.07 20.34
CA ILE A 290 3.45 7.87 20.83
C ILE A 290 3.40 6.96 22.05
N LEU A 291 3.95 5.77 21.90
CA LEU A 291 4.23 4.84 22.97
C LEU A 291 5.74 4.87 23.22
N ASN A 292 6.15 4.84 24.47
CA ASN A 292 7.55 4.89 24.89
C ASN A 292 8.30 6.14 24.35
N ASP A 293 9.54 5.98 23.88
CA ASP A 293 10.44 7.09 23.47
C ASP A 293 10.48 7.33 21.96
N GLY A 294 9.40 6.98 21.24
CA GLY A 294 9.31 7.19 19.79
C GLY A 294 9.04 8.65 19.42
N ILE A 295 9.25 8.96 18.14
CA ILE A 295 9.07 10.31 17.60
C ILE A 295 8.12 10.25 16.39
N ILE A 296 7.12 11.12 16.37
CA ILE A 296 6.24 11.33 15.21
C ILE A 296 6.27 12.80 14.83
N TYR A 297 6.60 13.07 13.55
CA TYR A 297 6.41 14.37 12.91
C TYR A 297 5.22 14.29 11.95
N ALA A 298 4.20 15.10 12.15
CA ALA A 298 3.12 15.27 11.17
C ALA A 298 3.39 16.52 10.33
N ILE A 299 3.40 16.35 8.99
CA ILE A 299 3.66 17.42 8.03
C ILE A 299 2.49 17.48 7.04
N PRO A 300 1.36 18.09 7.42
CA PRO A 300 0.24 18.31 6.52
C PRO A 300 0.51 19.54 5.64
N GLU A 301 0.25 19.39 4.32
CA GLU A 301 0.34 20.47 3.34
C GLU A 301 -0.99 20.57 2.57
N ILE A 302 -1.58 21.75 2.56
CA ILE A 302 -2.81 22.05 1.83
C ILE A 302 -2.57 23.24 0.92
N GLU A 303 -2.83 23.07 -0.36
CA GLU A 303 -2.68 24.12 -1.38
C GLU A 303 -3.97 24.27 -2.15
N GLY A 304 -4.64 25.42 -2.00
CA GLY A 304 -5.81 25.82 -2.79
C GLY A 304 -5.41 26.87 -3.81
N SER A 305 -5.20 26.49 -5.07
CA SER A 305 -4.70 27.40 -6.11
C SER A 305 -5.80 28.30 -6.71
N VAL A 306 -7.08 27.97 -6.49
CA VAL A 306 -8.23 28.70 -7.04
C VAL A 306 -9.36 28.84 -6.03
N VAL A 307 -10.17 29.88 -6.18
CA VAL A 307 -11.38 30.09 -5.36
C VAL A 307 -12.39 28.97 -5.65
N GLY A 308 -13.03 28.46 -4.59
CA GLY A 308 -14.01 27.38 -4.69
C GLY A 308 -13.42 25.98 -4.52
N THR A 309 -12.18 25.86 -4.05
CA THR A 309 -11.66 24.61 -3.50
C THR A 309 -12.06 24.48 -2.03
N GLU A 310 -12.47 23.28 -1.61
CA GLU A 310 -12.85 22.96 -0.22
C GLU A 310 -11.82 21.98 0.34
N LEU A 311 -10.82 22.50 1.07
CA LEU A 311 -9.73 21.70 1.62
C LEU A 311 -9.73 21.82 3.14
N SER A 312 -9.54 20.69 3.84
CA SER A 312 -9.43 20.66 5.30
C SER A 312 -8.35 19.69 5.76
N HIS A 313 -7.79 19.95 6.94
CA HIS A 313 -6.92 18.98 7.58
C HIS A 313 -7.24 18.83 9.07
N GLU A 314 -6.97 17.64 9.59
CA GLU A 314 -6.98 17.32 11.01
C GLU A 314 -5.66 16.61 11.36
N ALA A 315 -4.93 17.12 12.35
CA ALA A 315 -3.73 16.49 12.84
C ALA A 315 -3.76 16.40 14.36
N ALA A 316 -3.49 15.21 14.88
CA ALA A 316 -3.36 14.97 16.31
C ALA A 316 -2.19 13.99 16.55
N VAL A 317 -1.19 14.43 17.31
CA VAL A 317 -0.08 13.58 17.73
C VAL A 317 0.10 13.73 19.24
N GLY A 318 0.07 12.60 19.95
CA GLY A 318 0.17 12.61 21.41
C GLY A 318 0.56 11.26 22.00
N LYS A 319 0.78 11.27 23.30
CA LYS A 319 0.87 10.05 24.12
C LYS A 319 -0.52 9.61 24.53
N LEU A 320 -0.67 8.36 24.96
CA LEU A 320 -1.88 7.89 25.62
C LEU A 320 -2.17 8.75 26.85
N ALA A 321 -3.39 9.22 26.95
CA ALA A 321 -3.83 10.00 28.10
C ALA A 321 -4.02 9.05 29.31
N ARG A 322 -3.35 9.36 30.42
CA ARG A 322 -3.41 8.52 31.62
C ARG A 322 -4.81 8.43 32.19
N ASP A 323 -5.59 9.49 32.10
CA ASP A 323 -6.98 9.56 32.55
C ASP A 323 -7.91 8.64 31.73
N GLU A 324 -7.66 8.46 30.44
CA GLU A 324 -8.39 7.49 29.59
C GLU A 324 -8.12 6.05 30.04
N ILE A 325 -6.85 5.71 30.30
CA ILE A 325 -6.46 4.41 30.84
C ILE A 325 -7.15 4.16 32.19
N GLU A 326 -7.02 5.12 33.14
CA GLU A 326 -7.61 5.01 34.48
C GLU A 326 -9.15 4.92 34.44
N TYR A 327 -9.80 5.61 33.48
CA TYR A 327 -11.23 5.44 33.27
C TYR A 327 -11.61 4.01 32.89
N LEU A 328 -10.89 3.41 31.95
CA LEU A 328 -11.14 2.03 31.53
C LEU A 328 -10.81 1.04 32.68
N MET A 329 -9.74 1.26 33.42
CA MET A 329 -9.42 0.48 34.61
C MET A 329 -10.53 0.56 35.67
N SER A 330 -11.17 1.71 35.86
CA SER A 330 -12.31 1.87 36.76
C SER A 330 -13.54 1.08 36.31
N ARG A 331 -13.59 0.64 35.06
CA ARG A 331 -14.62 -0.22 34.47
C ARG A 331 -14.28 -1.71 34.53
N GLY A 332 -13.13 -2.06 35.12
CA GLY A 332 -12.76 -3.45 35.40
C GLY A 332 -11.73 -4.06 34.44
N LEU A 333 -11.16 -3.26 33.53
CA LEU A 333 -10.02 -3.69 32.70
C LEU A 333 -8.73 -3.54 33.52
N ASP A 334 -7.75 -4.39 33.27
CA ASP A 334 -6.39 -4.13 33.74
C ASP A 334 -5.71 -3.03 32.85
N GLU A 335 -4.51 -2.58 33.23
CA GLU A 335 -3.83 -1.50 32.51
C GLU A 335 -3.46 -1.90 31.07
N ASP A 336 -3.07 -3.14 30.85
CA ASP A 336 -2.71 -3.67 29.54
C ASP A 336 -3.97 -3.79 28.64
N GLU A 337 -5.06 -4.32 29.18
CA GLU A 337 -6.36 -4.41 28.48
C GLU A 337 -6.93 -3.03 28.13
N ALA A 338 -6.82 -2.06 29.05
CA ALA A 338 -7.23 -0.68 28.83
C ALA A 338 -6.42 -0.03 27.69
N THR A 339 -5.10 -0.18 27.75
CA THR A 339 -4.17 0.32 26.73
C THR A 339 -4.45 -0.31 25.35
N ALA A 340 -4.58 -1.63 25.30
CA ALA A 340 -4.91 -2.37 24.08
C ALA A 340 -6.25 -1.91 23.47
N THR A 341 -7.25 -1.67 24.32
CA THR A 341 -8.57 -1.19 23.86
C THR A 341 -8.49 0.19 23.21
N ILE A 342 -7.73 1.12 23.79
CA ILE A 342 -7.53 2.47 23.19
C ILE A 342 -6.79 2.34 21.86
N ILE A 343 -5.72 1.54 21.81
CA ILE A 343 -4.94 1.33 20.58
C ILE A 343 -5.79 0.69 19.49
N ARG A 344 -6.62 -0.30 19.82
CA ARG A 344 -7.53 -0.93 18.87
C ARG A 344 -8.53 0.09 18.30
N GLY A 345 -9.13 0.92 19.14
CA GLY A 345 -10.00 2.01 18.71
C GLY A 345 -9.27 3.05 17.84
N PHE A 346 -8.02 3.36 18.13
CA PHE A 346 -7.20 4.26 17.32
C PHE A 346 -6.87 3.69 15.93
N LEU A 347 -6.64 2.37 15.84
CA LEU A 347 -6.32 1.67 14.59
C LEU A 347 -7.57 1.27 13.81
N ASP A 348 -8.78 1.34 14.39
CA ASP A 348 -10.04 1.04 13.70
C ASP A 348 -10.32 2.09 12.63
N VAL A 349 -9.59 1.99 11.55
CA VAL A 349 -9.87 2.68 10.29
C VAL A 349 -10.71 1.74 9.45
N LYS A 350 -11.99 2.07 9.26
CA LYS A 350 -12.78 1.40 8.23
C LYS A 350 -12.14 1.65 6.87
N ILE A 351 -11.24 0.76 6.48
CA ILE A 351 -10.57 0.83 5.18
C ILE A 351 -11.63 0.42 4.15
N ALA A 352 -12.19 1.42 3.47
CA ALA A 352 -13.22 1.20 2.47
C ALA A 352 -12.68 0.30 1.34
N GLY A 353 -13.41 -0.78 1.04
CA GLY A 353 -13.03 -1.71 -0.03
C GLY A 353 -12.04 -2.81 0.37
N LEU A 354 -11.74 -2.96 1.67
CA LEU A 354 -10.98 -4.09 2.16
C LEU A 354 -11.85 -5.36 2.15
N PRO A 355 -11.38 -6.47 1.57
CA PRO A 355 -12.03 -7.77 1.76
C PRO A 355 -12.06 -8.15 3.24
N GLU A 356 -13.16 -8.76 3.71
CA GLU A 356 -13.29 -9.19 5.12
C GLU A 356 -12.14 -10.08 5.60
N ALA A 357 -11.57 -10.90 4.71
CA ALA A 357 -10.41 -11.72 5.02
C ALA A 357 -9.19 -10.88 5.39
N LEU A 358 -9.00 -9.74 4.74
CA LEU A 358 -7.88 -8.84 5.02
C LEU A 358 -8.16 -7.97 6.24
N GLN A 359 -9.40 -7.55 6.47
CA GLN A 359 -9.78 -6.89 7.72
C GLN A 359 -9.45 -7.81 8.91
N ARG A 360 -9.82 -9.10 8.84
CA ARG A 360 -9.46 -10.09 9.88
C ARG A 360 -7.95 -10.28 10.05
N GLN A 361 -7.15 -10.14 8.99
CA GLN A 361 -5.69 -10.21 9.11
C GLN A 361 -5.11 -8.96 9.78
N ILE A 362 -5.65 -7.78 9.49
CA ILE A 362 -5.28 -6.55 10.19
C ILE A 362 -5.64 -6.68 11.67
N ASP A 363 -6.86 -7.11 11.97
CA ASP A 363 -7.33 -7.34 13.34
C ASP A 363 -6.43 -8.36 14.07
N ALA A 364 -6.10 -9.49 13.43
CA ALA A 364 -5.18 -10.48 13.97
C ALA A 364 -3.75 -9.95 14.16
N SER A 365 -3.28 -9.06 13.28
CA SER A 365 -1.97 -8.43 13.42
C SER A 365 -1.95 -7.41 14.56
N ILE A 366 -3.06 -6.75 14.84
CA ILE A 366 -3.26 -5.90 16.02
C ILE A 366 -3.22 -6.78 17.28
N ASP A 367 -3.96 -7.90 17.30
CA ASP A 367 -3.97 -8.87 18.42
C ASP A 367 -2.59 -9.47 18.70
N VAL A 368 -1.78 -9.75 17.66
CA VAL A 368 -0.40 -10.23 17.81
C VAL A 368 0.52 -9.13 18.36
N ALA A 369 0.32 -7.89 17.92
CA ALA A 369 1.07 -6.76 18.46
C ALA A 369 0.73 -6.50 19.93
N GLU A 370 -0.52 -6.71 20.34
CA GLU A 370 -0.96 -6.68 21.75
C GLU A 370 -0.28 -7.75 22.61
N LYS A 371 -0.26 -9.01 22.15
CA LYS A 371 0.36 -10.14 22.87
C LYS A 371 1.88 -10.07 22.98
N ALA A 372 2.53 -9.32 22.11
CA ALA A 372 3.98 -9.12 22.12
C ALA A 372 4.46 -8.07 23.16
N GLY A 373 3.56 -7.55 23.98
CA GLY A 373 3.80 -6.56 25.03
C GLY A 373 3.87 -5.14 24.45
N PHE A 374 2.81 -4.39 24.68
CA PHE A 374 2.83 -2.95 24.53
C PHE A 374 3.56 -2.30 25.71
#